data_beb3c15f6f2e4561e219804ac2a67fee
#
_entry.id   beb3c15f6f2e4561e219804ac2a67fee
#
_cell.length_a   1.000
_cell.length_b   1.000
_cell.length_c   1.000
_cell.angle_alpha   90.00
_cell.angle_beta   90.00
_cell.angle_gamma   90.00
#
_symmetry.space_group_name_H-M   'P 1'
#
loop_
_entity.id
_entity.type
_entity.pdbx_description
1 polymer ?
#
loop_
_entity_poly.entity_id
_entity_poly.type
_entity_poly.pdbx_seq_one_letter_code
_entity_poly.pdbx_strand_id
1 'polypeptide(L)'
;MAPGAVSDPDQEWTEAEPSAAAVTGDEFVLGVDLDGVCADYTSAFRTVVASEWGVPEDSLTDEVSWDFVEWGLDRDAFLSLHRTSIQEHRMFRDMPAIPGASDALWRLSDAGVWLRIITHRLVTNWG
;
A
#
# COMPACT_ATOMS: atom_id res chain seq x y z
N MET A 1 -7.68 18.48 3.20
CA MET A 1 -6.88 17.84 2.18
C MET A 1 -7.14 18.43 0.81
N ALA A 2 -6.17 18.73 0.11
CA ALA A 2 -6.32 19.34 -1.18
C ALA A 2 -6.42 18.26 -2.25
N PRO A 3 -7.60 17.94 -2.64
CA PRO A 3 -7.75 16.92 -3.67
C PRO A 3 -7.10 17.33 -4.96
N GLY A 4 -6.91 18.60 -5.11
CA GLY A 4 -6.19 19.07 -6.27
C GLY A 4 -4.81 18.51 -6.41
N ALA A 5 -4.39 17.82 -5.45
CA ALA A 5 -3.13 17.13 -5.58
C ALA A 5 -3.12 16.14 -6.73
N VAL A 6 -4.20 15.96 -7.36
CA VAL A 6 -4.16 15.23 -8.61
C VAL A 6 -3.23 15.93 -9.51
N SER A 7 -2.13 15.38 -9.56
CA SER A 7 -1.08 15.99 -10.26
C SER A 7 -1.12 15.71 -11.71
N ASP A 8 -0.56 16.60 -12.43
CA ASP A 8 -0.10 16.35 -13.76
C ASP A 8 0.72 15.05 -13.76
N PRO A 9 0.39 14.10 -14.61
CA PRO A 9 1.16 12.86 -14.66
C PRO A 9 2.62 13.05 -15.06
N ASP A 10 2.95 14.17 -15.65
CA ASP A 10 4.32 14.46 -16.00
C ASP A 10 5.06 15.20 -14.88
N GLN A 11 4.39 15.50 -13.81
CA GLN A 11 5.00 16.19 -12.71
C GLN A 11 5.98 15.28 -12.01
N GLU A 12 7.18 15.73 -11.88
CA GLU A 12 8.21 15.03 -11.18
C GLU A 12 7.98 15.09 -9.68
N TRP A 13 7.99 13.97 -9.05
CA TRP A 13 7.86 13.90 -7.59
C TRP A 13 9.22 14.17 -6.97
N THR A 14 9.41 15.36 -6.51
CA THR A 14 10.62 15.68 -5.77
C THR A 14 10.25 15.78 -4.30
N GLU A 15 10.88 14.99 -3.51
CA GLU A 15 10.63 14.96 -2.10
C GLU A 15 10.84 16.29 -1.42
N ALA A 16 11.70 17.08 -1.95
CA ALA A 16 12.10 18.31 -1.28
C ALA A 16 11.05 19.39 -1.39
N GLU A 17 10.25 19.38 -2.47
CA GLU A 17 9.46 20.55 -2.77
C GLU A 17 8.41 20.93 -1.78
N PRO A 18 7.54 20.02 -1.42
CA PRO A 18 6.34 20.45 -0.71
C PRO A 18 6.60 20.92 0.70
N SER A 19 7.65 20.52 1.29
CA SER A 19 7.76 20.69 2.73
C SER A 19 8.97 21.43 3.19
N ALA A 20 9.76 21.90 2.27
CA ALA A 20 10.96 22.63 2.67
C ALA A 20 10.65 23.82 3.56
N ALA A 21 9.51 24.45 3.34
CA ALA A 21 9.11 25.59 4.14
C ALA A 21 8.37 25.18 5.41
N ALA A 22 7.80 23.99 5.43
CA ALA A 22 6.98 23.54 6.55
C ALA A 22 7.74 22.72 7.57
N VAL A 23 8.81 22.07 7.15
CA VAL A 23 9.57 21.17 8.01
C VAL A 23 10.93 21.78 8.27
N THR A 24 11.20 22.10 9.50
CA THR A 24 12.52 22.55 9.92
C THR A 24 13.34 21.33 10.33
N GLY A 25 14.63 21.53 10.54
CA GLY A 25 15.51 20.45 10.97
C GLY A 25 15.15 19.84 12.32
N ASP A 26 14.35 20.56 13.10
CA ASP A 26 13.96 20.12 14.44
C ASP A 26 12.63 19.39 14.47
N GLU A 27 11.90 19.38 13.37
CA GLU A 27 10.58 18.77 13.34
C GLU A 27 10.65 17.29 13.00
N PHE A 28 9.88 16.52 13.76
CA PHE A 28 9.74 15.10 13.51
C PHE A 28 8.70 14.85 12.43
N VAL A 29 9.06 14.06 11.44
CA VAL A 29 8.13 13.61 10.40
C VAL A 29 8.09 12.10 10.43
N LEU A 30 6.91 11.54 10.58
CA LEU A 30 6.72 10.09 10.56
C LEU A 30 6.37 9.65 9.15
N GLY A 31 7.25 8.84 8.57
CA GLY A 31 6.96 8.18 7.31
C GLY A 31 6.16 6.91 7.58
N VAL A 32 5.07 6.74 6.86
CA VAL A 32 4.17 5.60 7.06
C VAL A 32 4.07 4.84 5.74
N ASP A 33 4.42 3.57 5.78
CA ASP A 33 4.24 2.68 4.64
C ASP A 33 2.75 2.34 4.48
N LEU A 34 2.35 2.07 3.27
CA LEU A 34 0.95 1.82 2.97
C LEU A 34 0.61 0.33 2.98
N ASP A 35 1.27 -0.44 2.11
CA ASP A 35 0.95 -1.85 1.94
C ASP A 35 1.54 -2.70 3.06
N GLY A 36 0.68 -3.45 3.75
CA GLY A 36 1.09 -4.26 4.89
C GLY A 36 1.16 -3.50 6.20
N VAL A 37 0.96 -2.19 6.17
CA VAL A 37 0.97 -1.35 7.37
C VAL A 37 -0.39 -0.69 7.59
N CYS A 38 -0.90 0.00 6.59
CA CYS A 38 -2.23 0.63 6.65
C CYS A 38 -3.25 -0.12 5.81
N ALA A 39 -2.82 -0.72 4.72
CA ALA A 39 -3.66 -1.49 3.81
C ALA A 39 -3.31 -2.97 3.92
N ASP A 40 -4.32 -3.80 4.00
CA ASP A 40 -4.15 -5.24 4.23
C ASP A 40 -3.87 -5.96 2.92
N TYR A 41 -2.62 -5.92 2.50
CA TYR A 41 -2.18 -6.56 1.27
C TYR A 41 -2.41 -8.07 1.30
N THR A 42 -2.03 -8.73 2.39
CA THR A 42 -2.13 -10.18 2.48
C THR A 42 -3.57 -10.66 2.31
N SER A 43 -4.51 -10.00 2.96
CA SER A 43 -5.92 -10.35 2.85
C SER A 43 -6.44 -10.15 1.43
N ALA A 44 -6.12 -9.03 0.82
CA ALA A 44 -6.56 -8.73 -0.54
C ALA A 44 -5.93 -9.68 -1.55
N PHE A 45 -4.63 -9.92 -1.41
CA PHE A 45 -3.92 -10.83 -2.31
C PHE A 45 -4.42 -12.27 -2.17
N ARG A 46 -4.73 -12.69 -0.95
CA ARG A 46 -5.31 -14.02 -0.70
C ARG A 46 -6.62 -14.22 -1.45
N THR A 47 -7.48 -13.22 -1.43
CA THR A 47 -8.75 -13.26 -2.16
C THR A 47 -8.52 -13.45 -3.65
N VAL A 48 -7.57 -12.72 -4.22
CA VAL A 48 -7.28 -12.84 -5.65
C VAL A 48 -6.68 -14.20 -5.98
N VAL A 49 -5.68 -14.65 -5.22
CA VAL A 49 -5.03 -15.93 -5.48
C VAL A 49 -6.01 -17.08 -5.35
N ALA A 50 -6.86 -17.05 -4.34
CA ALA A 50 -7.91 -18.07 -4.19
C ALA A 50 -8.85 -18.10 -5.39
N SER A 51 -9.21 -16.94 -5.90
CA SER A 51 -10.05 -16.84 -7.09
C SER A 51 -9.34 -17.38 -8.33
N GLU A 52 -8.08 -17.02 -8.53
CA GLU A 52 -7.31 -17.46 -9.69
C GLU A 52 -7.07 -18.98 -9.67
N TRP A 53 -6.89 -19.54 -8.51
CA TRP A 53 -6.63 -20.96 -8.37
C TRP A 53 -7.89 -21.80 -8.18
N GLY A 54 -9.04 -21.16 -7.96
CA GLY A 54 -10.29 -21.89 -7.72
C GLY A 54 -10.27 -22.66 -6.41
N VAL A 55 -9.63 -22.14 -5.39
CA VAL A 55 -9.54 -22.76 -4.08
C VAL A 55 -10.20 -21.86 -3.03
N PRO A 56 -10.66 -22.44 -1.89
CA PRO A 56 -11.18 -21.62 -0.80
C PRO A 56 -10.08 -20.71 -0.21
N GLU A 57 -10.45 -19.52 0.19
CA GLU A 57 -9.50 -18.62 0.85
C GLU A 57 -8.89 -19.25 2.10
N ASP A 58 -9.67 -20.02 2.82
CA ASP A 58 -9.22 -20.70 4.04
C ASP A 58 -8.09 -21.70 3.80
N SER A 59 -7.90 -22.14 2.57
CA SER A 59 -6.81 -23.04 2.23
C SER A 59 -5.47 -22.34 2.14
N LEU A 60 -5.48 -21.02 2.12
CA LEU A 60 -4.27 -20.20 2.05
C LEU A 60 -4.06 -19.56 3.43
N THR A 61 -2.99 -19.93 4.10
CA THR A 61 -2.71 -19.41 5.43
C THR A 61 -2.48 -17.90 5.38
N ASP A 62 -2.88 -17.19 6.42
CA ASP A 62 -2.57 -15.77 6.57
C ASP A 62 -1.23 -15.52 7.26
N GLU A 63 -0.60 -16.57 7.76
CA GLU A 63 0.74 -16.50 8.30
C GLU A 63 1.74 -16.73 7.18
N VAL A 64 2.16 -15.66 6.55
CA VAL A 64 3.00 -15.72 5.35
C VAL A 64 4.28 -14.93 5.54
N SER A 65 5.32 -15.39 4.87
CA SER A 65 6.55 -14.63 4.71
C SER A 65 6.40 -13.64 3.56
N TRP A 66 7.44 -12.86 3.37
CA TRP A 66 7.41 -11.73 2.42
C TRP A 66 7.07 -12.14 0.99
N ASP A 67 7.50 -13.31 0.56
CA ASP A 67 7.33 -13.79 -0.81
C ASP A 67 6.26 -14.87 -0.95
N PHE A 68 5.49 -15.12 0.11
CA PHE A 68 4.35 -16.05 0.08
C PHE A 68 4.73 -17.48 -0.28
N VAL A 69 5.91 -17.92 0.13
CA VAL A 69 6.34 -19.31 -0.12
C VAL A 69 5.40 -20.32 0.54
N GLU A 70 4.72 -19.93 1.60
CA GLU A 70 3.76 -20.80 2.29
C GLU A 70 2.59 -21.23 1.40
N TRP A 71 2.30 -20.45 0.36
CA TRP A 71 1.27 -20.78 -0.62
C TRP A 71 1.84 -21.55 -1.82
N GLY A 72 3.13 -21.87 -1.79
CA GLY A 72 3.79 -22.56 -2.89
C GLY A 72 4.26 -21.66 -4.02
N LEU A 73 4.33 -20.36 -3.78
CA LEU A 73 4.77 -19.42 -4.80
C LEU A 73 6.28 -19.34 -4.84
N ASP A 74 6.82 -19.35 -6.05
CA ASP A 74 8.17 -18.85 -6.27
C ASP A 74 8.10 -17.37 -6.66
N ARG A 75 9.26 -16.76 -6.85
CA ARG A 75 9.30 -15.33 -7.15
C ARG A 75 8.58 -14.98 -8.45
N ASP A 76 8.74 -15.78 -9.48
CA ASP A 76 8.13 -15.49 -10.78
C ASP A 76 6.61 -15.66 -10.71
N ALA A 77 6.14 -16.67 -10.02
CA ALA A 77 4.72 -16.88 -9.79
C ALA A 77 4.12 -15.75 -8.96
N PHE A 78 4.83 -15.31 -7.93
CA PHE A 78 4.40 -14.18 -7.12
C PHE A 78 4.28 -12.91 -7.97
N LEU A 79 5.29 -12.59 -8.75
CA LEU A 79 5.27 -11.37 -9.57
C LEU A 79 4.16 -11.39 -10.60
N SER A 80 3.91 -12.55 -11.19
CA SER A 80 2.83 -12.73 -12.15
C SER A 80 1.46 -12.52 -11.51
N LEU A 81 1.24 -13.15 -10.36
CA LEU A 81 -0.01 -13.01 -9.62
C LEU A 81 -0.20 -11.59 -9.08
N HIS A 82 0.86 -10.98 -8.62
CA HIS A 82 0.81 -9.60 -8.17
C HIS A 82 0.36 -8.67 -9.30
N ARG A 83 0.93 -8.84 -10.48
CA ARG A 83 0.54 -8.03 -11.65
C ARG A 83 -0.93 -8.25 -12.01
N THR A 84 -1.37 -9.49 -12.07
CA THR A 84 -2.77 -9.83 -12.32
C THR A 84 -3.69 -9.21 -11.28
N SER A 85 -3.29 -9.27 -10.02
CA SER A 85 -4.06 -8.70 -8.92
C SER A 85 -4.30 -7.20 -9.12
N ILE A 86 -3.31 -6.50 -9.56
CA ILE A 86 -3.40 -5.05 -9.71
C ILE A 86 -4.10 -4.66 -10.99
N GLN A 87 -3.74 -5.29 -12.10
CA GLN A 87 -4.23 -4.89 -13.41
C GLN A 87 -5.65 -5.42 -13.72
N GLU A 88 -5.94 -6.64 -13.33
CA GLU A 88 -7.22 -7.26 -13.64
C GLU A 88 -8.22 -7.16 -12.49
N HIS A 89 -7.76 -7.39 -11.27
CA HIS A 89 -8.63 -7.37 -10.10
C HIS A 89 -8.70 -6.02 -9.40
N ARG A 90 -7.87 -5.08 -9.80
CA ARG A 90 -7.79 -3.74 -9.20
C ARG A 90 -7.63 -3.78 -7.68
N MET A 91 -6.77 -4.67 -7.24
CA MET A 91 -6.59 -4.96 -5.83
C MET A 91 -6.25 -3.72 -5.00
N PHE A 92 -5.44 -2.83 -5.53
CA PHE A 92 -5.06 -1.62 -4.80
C PHE A 92 -6.25 -0.69 -4.53
N ARG A 93 -7.24 -0.70 -5.40
CA ARG A 93 -8.43 0.11 -5.19
C ARG A 93 -9.30 -0.45 -4.07
N ASP A 94 -9.40 -1.76 -4.01
CA ASP A 94 -10.38 -2.44 -3.16
C ASP A 94 -9.76 -3.00 -1.87
N MET A 95 -8.48 -2.77 -1.67
CA MET A 95 -7.74 -3.31 -0.54
C MET A 95 -8.29 -2.78 0.78
N PRO A 96 -8.63 -3.67 1.73
CA PRO A 96 -9.17 -3.21 3.00
C PRO A 96 -8.09 -2.54 3.85
N ALA A 97 -8.51 -1.64 4.71
CA ALA A 97 -7.61 -1.05 5.69
C ALA A 97 -7.36 -2.05 6.81
N ILE A 98 -6.15 -2.02 7.34
CA ILE A 98 -5.85 -2.78 8.55
C ILE A 98 -6.61 -2.14 9.71
N PRO A 99 -7.32 -2.93 10.53
CA PRO A 99 -8.08 -2.38 11.65
C PRO A 99 -7.21 -1.54 12.57
N GLY A 100 -7.69 -0.35 12.87
CA GLY A 100 -6.98 0.59 13.73
C GLY A 100 -6.01 1.52 13.02
N ALA A 101 -5.67 1.26 11.76
CA ALA A 101 -4.71 2.10 11.05
C ALA A 101 -5.21 3.54 10.88
N SER A 102 -6.44 3.69 10.44
CA SER A 102 -7.03 5.02 10.26
C SER A 102 -7.09 5.79 11.57
N ASP A 103 -7.56 5.13 12.63
CA ASP A 103 -7.67 5.75 13.95
C ASP A 103 -6.29 6.17 14.46
N ALA A 104 -5.29 5.33 14.31
CA ALA A 104 -3.93 5.64 14.73
C ALA A 104 -3.37 6.86 14.00
N LEU A 105 -3.59 6.93 12.70
CA LEU A 105 -3.12 8.07 11.91
C LEU A 105 -3.82 9.36 12.32
N TRP A 106 -5.13 9.31 12.56
CA TRP A 106 -5.88 10.48 13.03
C TRP A 106 -5.35 10.94 14.40
N ARG A 107 -5.10 10.02 15.31
CA ARG A 107 -4.59 10.36 16.64
C ARG A 107 -3.21 11.00 16.57
N LEU A 108 -2.34 10.48 15.71
CA LEU A 108 -1.02 11.06 15.52
C LEU A 108 -1.11 12.45 14.92
N SER A 109 -1.95 12.62 13.92
CA SER A 109 -2.15 13.92 13.29
C SER A 109 -2.72 14.93 14.28
N ASP A 110 -3.72 14.54 15.06
CA ASP A 110 -4.31 15.41 16.08
C ASP A 110 -3.33 15.79 17.18
N ALA A 111 -2.37 14.93 17.45
CA ALA A 111 -1.30 15.21 18.41
C ALA A 111 -0.20 16.10 17.85
N GLY A 112 -0.33 16.52 16.60
CA GLY A 112 0.65 17.41 15.99
C GLY A 112 1.80 16.71 15.28
N VAL A 113 1.71 15.41 15.09
CA VAL A 113 2.76 14.68 14.37
C VAL A 113 2.56 14.86 12.86
N TRP A 114 3.60 15.28 12.19
CA TRP A 114 3.61 15.35 10.73
C TRP A 114 3.68 13.95 10.17
N LEU A 115 2.73 13.62 9.28
CA LEU A 115 2.65 12.31 8.65
C LEU A 115 2.96 12.42 7.16
N ARG A 116 3.70 11.45 6.66
CA ARG A 116 3.97 11.34 5.23
C ARG A 116 3.79 9.88 4.81
N ILE A 117 3.02 9.66 3.77
CA ILE A 117 2.84 8.33 3.22
C ILE A 117 4.01 8.01 2.29
N ILE A 118 4.60 6.84 2.51
CA ILE A 118 5.69 6.35 1.70
C ILE A 118 5.21 5.05 1.07
N THR A 119 5.25 4.96 -0.25
CA THR A 119 4.76 3.79 -0.94
C THR A 119 5.60 3.48 -2.17
N HIS A 120 5.65 2.21 -2.52
CA HIS A 120 6.31 1.75 -3.75
C HIS A 120 5.33 1.62 -4.92
N ARG A 121 4.08 2.01 -4.73
CA ARG A 121 3.10 1.97 -5.81
C ARG A 121 3.48 2.96 -6.90
N LEU A 122 3.53 2.49 -8.12
CA LEU A 122 3.88 3.32 -9.27
C LEU A 122 2.61 3.71 -10.01
N VAL A 123 2.38 4.99 -10.13
CA VAL A 123 1.17 5.51 -10.79
C VAL A 123 1.12 5.13 -12.27
N THR A 124 2.26 5.16 -12.91
CA THR A 124 2.34 4.95 -14.36
C THR A 124 2.02 3.55 -14.84
N ASN A 125 2.06 2.59 -13.94
CA ASN A 125 1.88 1.18 -14.32
C ASN A 125 0.50 0.63 -14.02
N TRP A 126 -0.38 1.45 -13.47
CA TRP A 126 -1.65 0.96 -12.94
C TRP A 126 -2.86 1.67 -13.51
N GLY A 127 -2.65 2.33 -14.58
CA GLY A 127 -3.62 3.21 -15.22
C GLY A 127 -5.03 2.70 -15.42
#